data_bc3ae8b76001a48fea7d5ad7a35f9092
#
_entry.id   bc3ae8b76001a48fea7d5ad7a35f9092
#
_cell.length_a   1.000
_cell.length_b   1.000
_cell.length_c   1.000
_cell.angle_alpha   90.00
_cell.angle_beta   90.00
_cell.angle_gamma   90.00
#
_symmetry.space_group_name_H-M   'P 1'
#
loop_
_entity.id
_entity.type
_entity.pdbx_description
1 polymer ?
#
loop_
_entity_poly.entity_id
_entity_poly.type
_entity_poly.pdbx_seq_one_letter_code
_entity_poly.pdbx_strand_id
1 'polypeptide(L)'
;MRLDRYLGSRAQLSRQDVRRLVSDGRARVNGEVTRTLDREVRIFDCVELDGQVLQPGKVARYLMLHKPPGCVSATRDAAHRTVIDLIDEPDKDDLHIAGRLDFNTTGLMLLTNDGQWSRRLTQPTSLQGKVYLVETEDEIDPGCVEAFARGLYFRFEDLTTLPAELVLLGPRRARLTLHEGRYHQV
;
A
#
# COMPACT_ATOMS: atom_id res chain seq x y z
N MET A 1 16.24 1.66 -7.18
CA MET A 1 17.20 2.04 -8.28
C MET A 1 18.48 1.25 -8.10
N ARG A 2 19.22 0.88 -9.17
CA ARG A 2 20.54 0.22 -9.01
C ARG A 2 21.59 1.19 -8.45
N LEU A 3 22.50 0.67 -7.64
CA LEU A 3 23.57 1.44 -6.99
C LEU A 3 24.45 2.20 -7.99
N ASP A 4 24.85 1.56 -9.11
CA ASP A 4 25.68 2.21 -10.14
C ASP A 4 25.01 3.46 -10.73
N ARG A 5 23.71 3.40 -10.99
CA ARG A 5 22.92 4.53 -11.49
C ARG A 5 22.74 5.61 -10.40
N TYR A 6 22.49 5.15 -9.16
CA TYR A 6 22.34 6.05 -8.03
C TYR A 6 23.59 6.89 -7.80
N LEU A 7 24.76 6.25 -7.70
CA LEU A 7 26.04 6.94 -7.49
C LEU A 7 26.40 7.88 -8.66
N GLY A 8 26.23 7.42 -9.91
CA GLY A 8 26.47 8.24 -11.08
C GLY A 8 25.62 9.52 -11.10
N SER A 9 24.35 9.42 -10.72
CA SER A 9 23.43 10.56 -10.69
C SER A 9 23.71 11.50 -9.51
N ARG A 10 23.91 10.95 -8.29
CA ARG A 10 24.03 11.76 -7.06
C ARG A 10 25.40 12.38 -6.87
N ALA A 11 26.46 11.66 -7.22
CA ALA A 11 27.83 12.14 -7.09
C ALA A 11 28.39 12.71 -8.42
N GLN A 12 27.58 12.78 -9.48
CA GLN A 12 27.97 13.28 -10.82
C GLN A 12 29.21 12.57 -11.38
N LEU A 13 29.31 11.26 -11.15
CA LEU A 13 30.44 10.44 -11.53
C LEU A 13 30.23 9.76 -12.89
N SER A 14 31.30 9.54 -13.63
CA SER A 14 31.29 8.73 -14.82
C SER A 14 31.01 7.25 -14.47
N ARG A 15 30.49 6.47 -15.44
CA ARG A 15 30.28 5.03 -15.24
C ARG A 15 31.57 4.28 -14.89
N GLN A 16 32.71 4.72 -15.41
CA GLN A 16 34.01 4.12 -15.15
C GLN A 16 34.45 4.40 -13.71
N ASP A 17 34.30 5.64 -13.24
CA ASP A 17 34.65 6.03 -11.86
C ASP A 17 33.76 5.28 -10.85
N VAL A 18 32.44 5.20 -11.10
CA VAL A 18 31.53 4.42 -10.24
C VAL A 18 31.96 2.97 -10.12
N ARG A 19 32.32 2.31 -11.25
CA ARG A 19 32.81 0.93 -11.24
C ARG A 19 34.06 0.78 -10.40
N ARG A 20 35.04 1.68 -10.56
CA ARG A 20 36.28 1.67 -9.79
C ARG A 20 36.00 1.85 -8.30
N LEU A 21 35.26 2.90 -7.93
CA LEU A 21 34.95 3.20 -6.53
C LEU A 21 34.20 2.07 -5.82
N VAL A 22 33.25 1.43 -6.49
CA VAL A 22 32.51 0.30 -5.93
C VAL A 22 33.41 -0.93 -5.82
N SER A 23 34.25 -1.24 -6.84
CA SER A 23 35.18 -2.37 -6.76
C SER A 23 36.23 -2.20 -5.68
N ASP A 24 36.70 -0.97 -5.44
CA ASP A 24 37.64 -0.62 -4.38
C ASP A 24 37.02 -0.66 -2.97
N GLY A 25 35.70 -0.93 -2.87
CA GLY A 25 34.99 -1.02 -1.61
C GLY A 25 34.73 0.31 -0.92
N ARG A 26 34.74 1.42 -1.67
CA ARG A 26 34.54 2.78 -1.19
C ARG A 26 33.06 3.15 -0.99
N ALA A 27 32.14 2.32 -1.54
CA ALA A 27 30.70 2.48 -1.35
C ALA A 27 30.20 1.61 -0.20
N ARG A 28 29.31 2.18 0.64
CA ARG A 28 28.60 1.46 1.71
C ARG A 28 27.11 1.63 1.52
N VAL A 29 26.37 0.58 1.86
CA VAL A 29 24.91 0.62 1.95
C VAL A 29 24.51 0.03 3.30
N ASN A 30 23.82 0.82 4.10
CA ASN A 30 23.46 0.48 5.49
C ASN A 30 24.69 0.12 6.36
N GLY A 31 25.79 0.86 6.19
CA GLY A 31 27.04 0.65 6.92
C GLY A 31 27.92 -0.47 6.37
N GLU A 32 27.41 -1.33 5.48
CA GLU A 32 28.15 -2.44 4.90
C GLU A 32 28.81 -2.07 3.57
N VAL A 33 30.11 -2.43 3.42
CA VAL A 33 30.79 -2.25 2.13
C VAL A 33 30.13 -3.11 1.06
N THR A 34 29.81 -2.50 -0.07
CA THR A 34 29.28 -3.21 -1.22
C THR A 34 30.21 -3.11 -2.43
N ARG A 35 30.39 -4.23 -3.15
CA ARG A 35 31.10 -4.30 -4.43
C ARG A 35 30.17 -4.68 -5.59
N THR A 36 28.85 -4.73 -5.31
CA THR A 36 27.82 -5.14 -6.25
C THR A 36 27.18 -3.90 -6.89
N LEU A 37 27.47 -3.68 -8.17
CA LEU A 37 27.01 -2.51 -8.94
C LEU A 37 25.51 -2.46 -9.13
N ASP A 38 24.86 -3.60 -9.24
CA ASP A 38 23.42 -3.74 -9.48
C ASP A 38 22.60 -3.90 -8.22
N ARG A 39 23.22 -3.78 -7.02
CA ARG A 39 22.50 -3.74 -5.76
C ARG A 39 21.37 -2.71 -5.84
N GLU A 40 20.15 -3.10 -5.47
CA GLU A 40 19.03 -2.19 -5.40
C GLU A 40 19.20 -1.23 -4.23
N VAL A 41 19.10 0.07 -4.50
CA VAL A 41 19.05 1.14 -3.51
C VAL A 41 17.62 1.63 -3.40
N ARG A 42 17.09 1.59 -2.18
CA ARG A 42 15.74 2.05 -1.82
C ARG A 42 15.83 3.34 -1.02
N ILE A 43 14.69 4.00 -0.84
CA ILE A 43 14.61 5.25 -0.05
C ILE A 43 14.96 5.04 1.43
N PHE A 44 14.88 3.80 1.91
CA PHE A 44 15.18 3.41 3.30
C PHE A 44 16.65 3.10 3.52
N ASP A 45 17.44 2.92 2.46
CA ASP A 45 18.84 2.59 2.58
C ASP A 45 19.68 3.84 2.88
N CYS A 46 20.60 3.73 3.83
CA CYS A 46 21.70 4.68 3.99
C CYS A 46 22.77 4.37 2.95
N VAL A 47 23.10 5.32 2.09
CA VAL A 47 24.15 5.17 1.06
C VAL A 47 25.28 6.13 1.32
N GLU A 48 26.49 5.58 1.41
CA GLU A 48 27.71 6.35 1.64
C GLU A 48 28.73 6.08 0.53
N LEU A 49 29.49 7.11 0.19
CA LEU A 49 30.64 7.04 -0.69
C LEU A 49 31.80 7.79 -0.02
N ASP A 50 32.94 7.11 0.16
CA ASP A 50 34.12 7.69 0.82
C ASP A 50 33.86 8.25 2.23
N GLY A 51 32.91 7.66 2.96
CA GLY A 51 32.50 8.15 4.27
C GLY A 51 31.52 9.32 4.23
N GLN A 52 31.21 9.86 3.06
CA GLN A 52 30.18 10.88 2.90
C GLN A 52 28.81 10.23 2.70
N VAL A 53 27.82 10.61 3.51
CA VAL A 53 26.44 10.16 3.37
C VAL A 53 25.78 10.87 2.19
N LEU A 54 25.45 10.13 1.15
CA LEU A 54 24.71 10.61 -0.02
C LEU A 54 23.19 10.48 0.15
N GLN A 55 22.76 9.52 0.96
CA GLN A 55 21.39 9.29 1.35
C GLN A 55 21.37 8.76 2.79
N PRO A 56 20.72 9.45 3.72
CA PRO A 56 20.68 8.97 5.12
C PRO A 56 19.75 7.78 5.35
N GLY A 57 18.89 7.45 4.35
CA GLY A 57 17.80 6.51 4.51
C GLY A 57 16.59 7.13 5.22
N LYS A 58 15.39 6.69 4.85
CA LYS A 58 14.17 7.02 5.59
C LYS A 58 13.80 5.85 6.51
N VAL A 59 13.17 6.14 7.64
CA VAL A 59 12.58 5.09 8.48
C VAL A 59 11.33 4.57 7.78
N ALA A 60 11.26 3.24 7.57
CA ALA A 60 10.05 2.60 7.05
C ALA A 60 8.94 2.65 8.10
N ARG A 61 7.75 3.08 7.69
CA ARG A 61 6.61 3.25 8.58
C ARG A 61 5.43 2.44 8.05
N TYR A 62 4.80 1.71 8.97
CA TYR A 62 3.61 0.89 8.71
C TYR A 62 2.61 1.15 9.82
N LEU A 63 1.49 1.74 9.49
CA LEU A 63 0.46 2.12 10.45
C LEU A 63 -0.85 1.40 10.15
N MET A 64 -1.56 1.05 11.20
CA MET A 64 -2.95 0.61 11.16
C MET A 64 -3.81 1.72 11.74
N LEU A 65 -4.82 2.11 10.99
CA LEU A 65 -5.82 3.09 11.39
C LEU A 65 -7.20 2.45 11.39
N HIS A 66 -7.95 2.60 12.46
CA HIS A 66 -9.38 2.36 12.42
C HIS A 66 -10.06 3.61 11.83
N LYS A 67 -10.40 3.56 10.54
CA LYS A 67 -11.04 4.67 9.84
C LYS A 67 -12.45 4.89 10.42
N PRO A 68 -12.78 6.09 10.91
CA PRO A 68 -14.15 6.45 11.28
C PRO A 68 -14.99 6.78 10.02
N PRO A 69 -16.32 6.87 10.12
CA PRO A 69 -17.15 7.44 9.08
C PRO A 69 -16.87 8.93 8.90
N GLY A 70 -17.30 9.51 7.78
CA GLY A 70 -17.19 10.95 7.52
C GLY A 70 -15.79 11.45 7.12
N CYS A 71 -14.89 10.56 6.69
CA CYS A 71 -13.63 10.96 6.09
C CYS A 71 -13.31 10.15 4.83
N VAL A 72 -12.60 10.75 3.89
CA VAL A 72 -12.22 10.12 2.63
C VAL A 72 -10.93 9.33 2.74
N SER A 73 -10.85 8.19 2.04
CA SER A 73 -9.64 7.41 1.85
C SER A 73 -8.76 8.05 0.78
N ALA A 74 -8.16 9.18 1.12
CA ALA A 74 -7.27 9.95 0.27
C ALA A 74 -6.11 10.51 1.08
N THR A 75 -5.02 10.88 0.42
CA THR A 75 -3.90 11.58 1.06
C THR A 75 -4.13 13.09 1.11
N ARG A 76 -4.91 13.62 0.17
CA ARG A 76 -5.34 15.03 0.11
C ARG A 76 -6.73 15.12 -0.47
N ASP A 77 -7.54 16.02 0.05
CA ASP A 77 -8.87 16.37 -0.48
C ASP A 77 -9.17 17.82 -0.16
N ALA A 78 -9.82 18.52 -1.09
CA ALA A 78 -10.10 19.95 -0.95
C ALA A 78 -11.37 20.25 -0.11
N ALA A 79 -12.29 19.28 -0.02
CA ALA A 79 -13.62 19.46 0.57
C ALA A 79 -13.84 18.64 1.84
N HIS A 80 -13.10 17.52 1.98
CA HIS A 80 -13.37 16.56 3.04
C HIS A 80 -12.11 16.25 3.83
N ARG A 81 -12.29 15.97 5.11
CA ARG A 81 -11.24 15.43 5.97
C ARG A 81 -10.75 14.09 5.43
N THR A 82 -9.45 13.92 5.36
CA THR A 82 -8.81 12.69 4.86
C THR A 82 -8.39 11.77 5.98
N VAL A 83 -8.02 10.53 5.66
CA VAL A 83 -7.44 9.60 6.63
C VAL A 83 -6.05 10.05 7.10
N ILE A 84 -5.31 10.83 6.32
CA ILE A 84 -4.00 11.39 6.72
C ILE A 84 -4.18 12.48 7.78
N ASP A 85 -5.28 13.24 7.74
CA ASP A 85 -5.57 14.28 8.74
C ASP A 85 -5.84 13.70 10.14
N LEU A 86 -6.14 12.40 10.22
CA LEU A 86 -6.34 11.68 11.48
C LEU A 86 -5.02 11.26 12.15
N ILE A 87 -3.91 11.34 11.44
CA ILE A 87 -2.60 10.91 11.92
C ILE A 87 -1.90 12.09 12.61
N ASP A 88 -1.54 11.88 13.87
CA ASP A 88 -0.75 12.85 14.66
C ASP A 88 0.71 12.41 14.72
N GLU A 89 1.39 12.54 13.58
CA GLU A 89 2.79 12.12 13.41
C GLU A 89 3.54 13.14 12.54
N PRO A 90 4.81 13.45 12.83
CA PRO A 90 5.55 14.53 12.19
C PRO A 90 5.69 14.36 10.67
N ASP A 91 5.89 13.14 10.18
CA ASP A 91 6.14 12.85 8.75
C ASP A 91 4.92 12.22 8.07
N LYS A 92 3.70 12.57 8.50
CA LYS A 92 2.48 12.02 7.94
C LYS A 92 2.29 12.28 6.45
N ASP A 93 2.85 13.37 5.94
CA ASP A 93 2.76 13.74 4.52
C ASP A 93 3.53 12.79 3.59
N ASP A 94 4.48 12.02 4.13
CA ASP A 94 5.17 10.95 3.41
C ASP A 94 4.33 9.66 3.30
N LEU A 95 3.25 9.56 4.08
CA LEU A 95 2.40 8.37 4.11
C LEU A 95 1.44 8.36 2.92
N HIS A 96 1.18 7.15 2.43
CA HIS A 96 0.12 6.87 1.47
C HIS A 96 -0.72 5.69 1.93
N ILE A 97 -1.92 5.57 1.39
CA ILE A 97 -2.88 4.54 1.76
C ILE A 97 -2.62 3.24 1.00
N ALA A 98 -2.75 2.11 1.68
CA ALA A 98 -2.70 0.78 1.10
C ALA A 98 -4.11 0.16 1.04
N GLY A 99 -4.94 0.67 0.14
CA GLY A 99 -6.35 0.32 -0.02
C GLY A 99 -7.27 1.48 0.32
N ARG A 100 -8.56 1.28 0.11
CA ARG A 100 -9.60 2.30 0.30
C ARG A 100 -10.82 1.71 0.98
N LEU A 101 -11.46 2.51 1.81
CA LEU A 101 -12.82 2.34 2.32
C LEU A 101 -13.65 3.56 1.92
N ASP A 102 -14.92 3.38 1.67
CA ASP A 102 -15.81 4.47 1.30
C ASP A 102 -16.01 5.46 2.44
N PHE A 103 -16.58 6.64 2.13
CA PHE A 103 -16.71 7.77 3.06
C PHE A 103 -17.35 7.38 4.39
N ASN A 104 -18.46 6.64 4.34
CA ASN A 104 -19.20 6.21 5.52
C ASN A 104 -18.79 4.83 6.06
N THR A 105 -17.93 4.08 5.34
CA THR A 105 -17.44 2.79 5.78
C THR A 105 -16.40 2.97 6.89
N THR A 106 -16.51 2.18 7.94
CA THR A 106 -15.55 2.13 9.05
C THR A 106 -14.67 0.89 8.93
N GLY A 107 -13.49 0.90 9.52
CA GLY A 107 -12.66 -0.29 9.61
C GLY A 107 -11.17 -0.06 9.39
N LEU A 108 -10.45 -1.16 9.14
CA LEU A 108 -9.01 -1.18 9.01
C LEU A 108 -8.56 -0.46 7.73
N MET A 109 -7.73 0.55 7.92
CA MET A 109 -6.93 1.19 6.88
C MET A 109 -5.44 0.98 7.18
N LEU A 110 -4.67 0.67 6.14
CA LEU A 110 -3.22 0.56 6.23
C LEU A 110 -2.57 1.77 5.55
N LEU A 111 -1.59 2.37 6.24
CA LEU A 111 -0.84 3.51 5.74
C LEU A 111 0.66 3.20 5.85
N THR A 112 1.44 3.68 4.89
CA THR A 112 2.88 3.43 4.85
C THR A 112 3.59 4.45 3.97
N ASN A 113 4.89 4.62 4.16
CA ASN A 113 5.77 5.28 3.20
C ASN A 113 6.50 4.28 2.27
N ASP A 114 6.20 2.97 2.39
CA ASP A 114 6.76 1.92 1.52
C ASP A 114 5.81 1.61 0.35
N GLY A 115 6.06 2.29 -0.78
CA GLY A 115 5.27 2.10 -2.00
C GLY A 115 5.36 0.70 -2.61
N GLN A 116 6.44 -0.04 -2.38
CA GLN A 116 6.54 -1.41 -2.87
C GLN A 116 5.68 -2.37 -2.03
N TRP A 117 5.65 -2.16 -0.71
CA TRP A 117 4.82 -2.95 0.19
C TRP A 117 3.33 -2.70 -0.08
N SER A 118 2.90 -1.43 -0.15
CA SER A 118 1.50 -1.11 -0.42
C SER A 118 1.04 -1.64 -1.79
N ARG A 119 1.90 -1.53 -2.82
CA ARG A 119 1.61 -2.08 -4.14
C ARG A 119 1.38 -3.59 -4.09
N ARG A 120 2.23 -4.36 -3.38
CA ARG A 120 2.05 -5.81 -3.22
C ARG A 120 0.72 -6.18 -2.58
N LEU A 121 0.25 -5.37 -1.61
CA LEU A 121 -1.03 -5.59 -0.96
C LEU A 121 -2.24 -5.23 -1.84
N THR A 122 -2.12 -4.16 -2.62
CA THR A 122 -3.25 -3.59 -3.35
C THR A 122 -3.36 -4.04 -4.80
N GLN A 123 -2.34 -4.72 -5.33
CA GLN A 123 -2.40 -5.27 -6.68
C GLN A 123 -3.56 -6.26 -6.83
N PRO A 124 -4.37 -6.17 -7.89
CA PRO A 124 -5.47 -7.11 -8.14
C PRO A 124 -5.01 -8.58 -8.17
N THR A 125 -3.78 -8.82 -8.65
CA THR A 125 -3.17 -10.15 -8.72
C THR A 125 -2.76 -10.72 -7.35
N SER A 126 -2.77 -9.92 -6.29
CA SER A 126 -2.43 -10.41 -4.95
C SER A 126 -3.49 -11.33 -4.37
N LEU A 127 -4.74 -11.23 -4.85
CA LEU A 127 -5.92 -11.97 -4.37
C LEU A 127 -6.06 -11.98 -2.84
N GLN A 128 -5.54 -10.95 -2.17
CA GLN A 128 -5.65 -10.83 -0.71
C GLN A 128 -7.11 -10.68 -0.32
N GLY A 129 -7.60 -11.65 0.44
CA GLY A 129 -8.97 -11.62 0.95
C GLY A 129 -9.19 -10.43 1.88
N LYS A 130 -10.21 -9.65 1.59
CA LYS A 130 -10.68 -8.55 2.44
C LYS A 130 -11.96 -9.00 3.12
N VAL A 131 -11.94 -9.06 4.43
CA VAL A 131 -13.07 -9.54 5.24
C VAL A 131 -13.82 -8.35 5.80
N TYR A 132 -15.10 -8.28 5.52
CA TYR A 132 -16.02 -7.25 6.00
C TYR A 132 -17.08 -7.87 6.93
N LEU A 133 -17.38 -7.18 8.00
CA LEU A 133 -18.60 -7.41 8.76
C LEU A 133 -19.66 -6.46 8.21
N VAL A 134 -20.70 -7.02 7.65
CA VAL A 134 -21.82 -6.28 7.04
C VAL A 134 -23.01 -6.32 7.97
N GLU A 135 -23.60 -5.16 8.21
CA GLU A 135 -24.87 -5.00 8.94
C GLU A 135 -25.86 -4.26 8.03
N THR A 136 -27.07 -4.75 7.95
CA THR A 136 -28.12 -4.21 7.06
C THR A 136 -29.35 -3.77 7.86
N GLU A 137 -30.11 -2.81 7.33
CA GLU A 137 -31.39 -2.39 7.93
C GLU A 137 -32.46 -3.47 7.79
N ASP A 138 -32.49 -4.13 6.63
CA ASP A 138 -33.40 -5.23 6.33
C ASP A 138 -32.73 -6.61 6.55
N GLU A 139 -33.55 -7.65 6.59
CA GLU A 139 -33.05 -9.02 6.69
C GLU A 139 -32.34 -9.43 5.39
N ILE A 140 -31.20 -10.08 5.52
CA ILE A 140 -30.42 -10.59 4.40
C ILE A 140 -31.09 -11.85 3.86
N ASP A 141 -31.49 -11.83 2.59
CA ASP A 141 -32.03 -13.00 1.91
C ASP A 141 -30.94 -14.11 1.85
N PRO A 142 -31.24 -15.34 2.33
CA PRO A 142 -30.31 -16.47 2.21
C PRO A 142 -29.85 -16.76 0.78
N GLY A 143 -30.65 -16.44 -0.24
CA GLY A 143 -30.26 -16.54 -1.65
C GLY A 143 -29.07 -15.67 -2.05
N CYS A 144 -28.75 -14.63 -1.26
CA CYS A 144 -27.56 -13.83 -1.45
C CYS A 144 -26.26 -14.66 -1.38
N VAL A 145 -26.23 -15.72 -0.56
CA VAL A 145 -25.04 -16.58 -0.43
C VAL A 145 -24.65 -17.19 -1.77
N GLU A 146 -25.61 -17.77 -2.48
CA GLU A 146 -25.37 -18.32 -3.81
C GLU A 146 -25.09 -17.25 -4.86
N ALA A 147 -25.74 -16.10 -4.76
CA ALA A 147 -25.53 -14.99 -5.68
C ALA A 147 -24.09 -14.47 -5.59
N PHE A 148 -23.58 -14.24 -4.39
CA PHE A 148 -22.18 -13.85 -4.18
C PHE A 148 -21.18 -14.92 -4.60
N ALA A 149 -21.50 -16.21 -4.35
CA ALA A 149 -20.63 -17.33 -4.75
C ALA A 149 -20.50 -17.47 -6.29
N ARG A 150 -21.50 -17.06 -7.05
CA ARG A 150 -21.47 -17.06 -8.53
C ARG A 150 -20.83 -15.80 -9.10
N GLY A 151 -20.69 -14.76 -8.32
CA GLY A 151 -20.37 -13.41 -8.75
C GLY A 151 -21.61 -12.62 -9.21
N LEU A 152 -21.56 -11.33 -9.02
CA LEU A 152 -22.65 -10.41 -9.33
C LEU A 152 -22.32 -9.59 -10.58
N TYR A 153 -23.32 -9.37 -11.44
CA TYR A 153 -23.15 -8.45 -12.54
C TYR A 153 -23.08 -7.01 -12.03
N PHE A 154 -21.91 -6.41 -12.19
CA PHE A 154 -21.64 -5.04 -11.76
C PHE A 154 -21.83 -4.09 -12.94
N ARG A 155 -23.01 -3.50 -13.01
CA ARG A 155 -23.46 -2.66 -14.13
C ARG A 155 -22.56 -1.45 -14.40
N PHE A 156 -21.94 -0.90 -13.36
CA PHE A 156 -21.09 0.29 -13.48
C PHE A 156 -19.84 0.05 -14.32
N GLU A 157 -19.26 -1.14 -14.23
CA GLU A 157 -18.05 -1.53 -14.96
C GLU A 157 -18.34 -2.55 -16.08
N ASP A 158 -19.63 -2.89 -16.32
CA ASP A 158 -20.08 -3.88 -17.31
C ASP A 158 -19.34 -5.22 -17.22
N LEU A 159 -19.30 -5.80 -16.04
CA LEU A 159 -18.64 -7.08 -15.79
C LEU A 159 -19.28 -7.87 -14.66
N THR A 160 -18.93 -9.15 -14.58
CA THR A 160 -19.27 -9.99 -13.43
C THR A 160 -18.12 -9.95 -12.43
N THR A 161 -18.42 -9.72 -11.14
CA THR A 161 -17.44 -9.72 -10.06
C THR A 161 -16.84 -11.13 -9.88
N LEU A 162 -15.67 -11.19 -9.24
CA LEU A 162 -15.15 -12.48 -8.80
C LEU A 162 -16.11 -13.11 -7.76
N PRO A 163 -16.15 -14.45 -7.67
CA PRO A 163 -16.84 -15.14 -6.59
C PRO A 163 -16.41 -14.61 -5.22
N ALA A 164 -17.38 -14.42 -4.34
CA ALA A 164 -17.16 -13.96 -2.98
C ALA A 164 -17.84 -14.89 -1.98
N GLU A 165 -17.23 -15.02 -0.79
CA GLU A 165 -17.81 -15.81 0.28
C GLU A 165 -18.68 -14.91 1.16
N LEU A 166 -19.98 -15.24 1.26
CA LEU A 166 -20.91 -14.60 2.18
C LEU A 166 -21.36 -15.64 3.24
N VAL A 167 -21.09 -15.35 4.51
CA VAL A 167 -21.51 -16.18 5.64
C VAL A 167 -22.49 -15.40 6.49
N LEU A 168 -23.74 -15.86 6.57
CA LEU A 168 -24.76 -15.26 7.43
C LEU A 168 -24.43 -15.51 8.90
N LEU A 169 -24.36 -14.45 9.69
CA LEU A 169 -24.13 -14.49 11.14
C LEU A 169 -25.40 -14.22 11.94
N GLY A 170 -26.45 -13.82 11.26
CA GLY A 170 -27.78 -13.52 11.80
C GLY A 170 -28.67 -12.93 10.71
N PRO A 171 -29.93 -12.59 11.03
CA PRO A 171 -30.87 -12.11 10.02
C PRO A 171 -30.40 -10.84 9.27
N ARG A 172 -29.66 -9.97 9.96
CA ARG A 172 -29.22 -8.66 9.45
C ARG A 172 -27.69 -8.50 9.51
N ARG A 173 -26.97 -9.61 9.63
CA ARG A 173 -25.51 -9.57 9.83
C ARG A 173 -24.84 -10.67 9.06
N ALA A 174 -23.79 -10.33 8.31
CA ALA A 174 -23.02 -11.26 7.53
C ALA A 174 -21.52 -10.94 7.56
N ARG A 175 -20.71 -11.97 7.30
CA ARG A 175 -19.29 -11.84 6.98
C ARG A 175 -19.11 -12.00 5.48
N LEU A 176 -18.60 -10.98 4.82
CA LEU A 176 -18.30 -10.98 3.39
C LEU A 176 -16.80 -11.00 3.17
N THR A 177 -16.32 -11.97 2.40
CA THR A 177 -14.90 -12.05 1.98
C THR A 177 -14.79 -11.77 0.50
N LEU A 178 -14.08 -10.69 0.14
CA LEU A 178 -13.81 -10.26 -1.23
C LEU A 178 -12.33 -10.45 -1.58
N HIS A 179 -12.04 -10.98 -2.77
CA HIS A 179 -10.68 -11.14 -3.31
C HIS A 179 -10.30 -10.07 -4.34
N GLU A 180 -11.20 -9.14 -4.61
CA GLU A 180 -11.00 -7.96 -5.44
C GLU A 180 -11.42 -6.69 -4.69
N GLY A 181 -11.27 -5.53 -5.30
CA GLY A 181 -11.73 -4.26 -4.73
C GLY A 181 -12.21 -3.37 -5.86
N ARG A 182 -13.52 -3.36 -6.07
CA ARG A 182 -14.15 -2.50 -7.06
C ARG A 182 -14.73 -1.27 -6.41
N TYR A 183 -14.98 -0.25 -7.22
CA TYR A 183 -15.57 0.98 -6.75
C TYR A 183 -16.99 0.72 -6.20
N HIS A 184 -17.23 1.07 -4.93
CA HIS A 184 -18.51 0.86 -4.23
C HIS A 184 -19.01 -0.60 -4.25
N GLN A 185 -18.10 -1.56 -4.09
CA GLN A 185 -18.45 -2.99 -4.11
C GLN A 185 -19.07 -3.49 -2.79
N VAL A 186 -18.83 -2.81 -1.69
CA VAL A 186 -19.34 -3.13 -0.34
C VAL A 186 -20.40 -2.16 0.10
#